data_5a6217de2460b8e6ade84ce2eb7b7dab
#
_entry.id   5a6217de2460b8e6ade84ce2eb7b7dab
#
_cell.length_a   1.000
_cell.length_b   1.000
_cell.length_c   1.000
_cell.angle_alpha   90.00
_cell.angle_beta   90.00
_cell.angle_gamma   90.00
#
_symmetry.space_group_name_H-M   'P 1'
#
loop_
_entity.id
_entity.type
_entity.pdbx_description
1 polymer ?
#
loop_
_entity_poly.entity_id
_entity_poly.type
_entity_poly.pdbx_seq_one_letter_code
_entity_poly.pdbx_strand_id
1 'polypeptide(L)'
;MAKLFWGQIPIERAAAFFYYESHSNTTNIIYKLKYKSHPEIGPVMGRKVAVEFQRDHFFDGIDGIVPVPLTRERFRRRGYNQSEEIAKGINEITGIPIYTGIVKRTVFKGSQTRRRRWERQENVEYAFSLVDGEPIKGKHLLVIDDVVTTGATIIACAKELAKAGNVKISVLSLGLTKR
;
A
#
# COMPACT_ATOMS: atom_id res chain seq x y z
N MET A 1 -9.02 -7.48 -8.66
CA MET A 1 -7.70 -7.05 -8.13
C MET A 1 -6.67 -8.17 -8.15
N ALA A 2 -6.96 -9.36 -7.64
CA ALA A 2 -5.99 -10.47 -7.57
C ALA A 2 -5.22 -10.77 -8.87
N LYS A 3 -5.87 -10.67 -10.02
CA LYS A 3 -5.25 -10.89 -11.35
C LYS A 3 -4.01 -10.03 -11.63
N LEU A 4 -3.86 -8.87 -10.96
CA LEU A 4 -2.69 -8.00 -11.13
C LEU A 4 -1.39 -8.62 -10.60
N PHE A 5 -1.50 -9.59 -9.71
CA PHE A 5 -0.37 -10.20 -9.01
C PHE A 5 0.00 -11.59 -9.54
N TRP A 6 -0.82 -12.17 -10.46
CA TRP A 6 -0.60 -13.50 -11.00
C TRP A 6 0.77 -13.62 -11.67
N GLY A 7 1.49 -14.69 -11.34
CA GLY A 7 2.84 -14.95 -11.84
C GLY A 7 3.94 -14.01 -11.33
N GLN A 8 3.61 -13.05 -10.46
CA GLN A 8 4.57 -12.09 -9.91
C GLN A 8 4.93 -12.40 -8.45
N ILE A 9 3.92 -12.58 -7.62
CA ILE A 9 4.02 -12.92 -6.20
C ILE A 9 2.78 -13.73 -5.79
N PRO A 10 2.90 -14.67 -4.85
CA PRO A 10 1.74 -15.32 -4.26
C PRO A 10 0.99 -14.33 -3.37
N ILE A 11 -0.31 -14.18 -3.60
CA ILE A 11 -1.21 -13.34 -2.81
C ILE A 11 -2.38 -14.21 -2.32
N GLU A 12 -2.61 -14.22 -1.01
CA GLU A 12 -3.71 -14.96 -0.38
C GLU A 12 -5.06 -14.31 -0.70
N ARG A 13 -5.17 -13.00 -0.45
CA ARG A 13 -6.40 -12.22 -0.68
C ARG A 13 -6.05 -10.86 -1.25
N ALA A 14 -6.90 -10.31 -2.13
CA ALA A 14 -6.71 -8.97 -2.66
C ALA A 14 -8.04 -8.26 -2.88
N ALA A 15 -8.25 -7.13 -2.22
CA ALA A 15 -9.46 -6.33 -2.30
C ALA A 15 -9.17 -4.84 -2.53
N ALA A 16 -10.15 -4.15 -3.11
CA ALA A 16 -10.17 -2.69 -3.19
C ALA A 16 -11.57 -2.22 -2.81
N PHE A 17 -11.64 -1.11 -2.07
CA PHE A 17 -12.90 -0.62 -1.55
C PHE A 17 -13.78 0.01 -2.62
N PHE A 18 -13.17 0.71 -3.60
CA PHE A 18 -13.90 1.28 -4.73
C PHE A 18 -13.05 1.26 -6.02
N TYR A 19 -13.71 1.43 -7.16
CA TYR A 19 -13.04 1.73 -8.39
C TYR A 19 -12.64 3.21 -8.45
N TYR A 20 -11.36 3.46 -8.76
CA TYR A 20 -10.84 4.80 -8.93
C TYR A 20 -11.10 5.25 -10.38
N GLU A 21 -12.04 6.15 -10.55
CA GLU A 21 -12.41 6.73 -11.84
C GLU A 21 -12.15 8.23 -11.82
N SER A 22 -11.56 8.77 -12.88
CA SER A 22 -11.31 10.22 -13.01
C SER A 22 -12.62 10.99 -12.87
N HIS A 23 -12.57 12.13 -12.17
CA HIS A 23 -13.72 13.03 -11.92
C HIS A 23 -14.85 12.44 -11.06
N SER A 24 -14.63 11.37 -10.33
CA SER A 24 -15.61 10.82 -9.38
C SER A 24 -15.43 11.40 -7.96
N ASN A 25 -16.44 11.23 -7.11
CA ASN A 25 -16.33 11.60 -5.69
C ASN A 25 -15.21 10.82 -4.98
N THR A 26 -14.96 9.58 -5.40
CA THR A 26 -13.87 8.74 -4.85
C THR A 26 -12.49 9.31 -5.18
N THR A 27 -12.33 9.93 -6.36
CA THR A 27 -11.10 10.66 -6.73
C THR A 27 -10.84 11.83 -5.79
N ASN A 28 -11.88 12.56 -5.38
CA ASN A 28 -11.75 13.68 -4.45
C ASN A 28 -11.26 13.24 -3.07
N ILE A 29 -11.70 12.08 -2.58
CA ILE A 29 -11.23 11.51 -1.31
C ILE A 29 -9.71 11.26 -1.36
N ILE A 30 -9.27 10.55 -2.40
CA ILE A 30 -7.84 10.26 -2.60
C ILE A 30 -7.03 11.55 -2.82
N TYR A 31 -7.57 12.50 -3.58
CA TYR A 31 -6.89 13.77 -3.83
C TYR A 31 -6.70 14.58 -2.55
N LYS A 32 -7.72 14.69 -1.71
CA LYS A 32 -7.63 15.36 -0.40
C LYS A 32 -6.61 14.66 0.50
N LEU A 33 -6.66 13.32 0.57
CA LEU A 33 -5.71 12.53 1.34
C LEU A 33 -4.26 12.68 0.82
N LYS A 34 -4.04 12.90 -0.48
CA LYS A 34 -2.69 13.05 -1.06
C LYS A 34 -2.13 14.46 -1.04
N TYR A 35 -2.99 15.48 -1.24
CA TYR A 35 -2.52 16.82 -1.64
C TYR A 35 -3.11 17.99 -0.84
N LYS A 36 -4.09 17.77 0.01
CA LYS A 36 -4.79 18.84 0.74
C LYS A 36 -4.55 18.82 2.24
N SER A 37 -3.55 18.05 2.71
CA SER A 37 -3.20 17.93 4.14
C SER A 37 -4.39 17.54 5.04
N HIS A 38 -5.16 16.55 4.59
CA HIS A 38 -6.28 15.98 5.33
C HIS A 38 -5.97 14.53 5.79
N PRO A 39 -5.02 14.33 6.72
CA PRO A 39 -4.68 12.99 7.22
C PRO A 39 -5.87 12.27 7.89
N GLU A 40 -6.80 13.03 8.50
CA GLU A 40 -7.99 12.52 9.19
C GLU A 40 -8.93 11.70 8.28
N ILE A 41 -8.86 11.89 6.97
CA ILE A 41 -9.59 11.08 5.99
C ILE A 41 -9.11 9.62 6.03
N GLY A 42 -7.82 9.39 6.28
CA GLY A 42 -7.23 8.06 6.32
C GLY A 42 -7.91 7.15 7.35
N PRO A 43 -7.91 7.49 8.64
CA PRO A 43 -8.57 6.68 9.67
C PRO A 43 -10.08 6.51 9.43
N VAL A 44 -10.78 7.56 8.96
CA VAL A 44 -12.22 7.46 8.61
C VAL A 44 -12.45 6.41 7.52
N MET A 45 -11.65 6.44 6.47
CA MET A 45 -11.76 5.46 5.38
C MET A 45 -11.33 4.07 5.83
N GLY A 46 -10.27 3.98 6.64
CA GLY A 46 -9.80 2.72 7.23
C GLY A 46 -10.88 2.01 8.04
N ARG A 47 -11.59 2.73 8.93
CA ARG A 47 -12.72 2.16 9.68
C ARG A 47 -13.85 1.67 8.76
N LYS A 48 -14.22 2.45 7.74
CA LYS A 48 -15.25 2.03 6.77
C LYS A 48 -14.87 0.75 6.04
N VAL A 49 -13.64 0.67 5.57
CA VAL A 49 -13.09 -0.51 4.90
C VAL A 49 -13.08 -1.71 5.84
N ALA A 50 -12.64 -1.53 7.10
CA ALA A 50 -12.59 -2.60 8.08
C ALA A 50 -14.00 -3.17 8.36
N VAL A 51 -14.98 -2.31 8.61
CA VAL A 51 -16.37 -2.74 8.86
C VAL A 51 -16.96 -3.50 7.67
N GLU A 52 -16.71 -3.04 6.45
CA GLU A 52 -17.24 -3.68 5.24
C GLU A 52 -16.61 -5.05 5.01
N PHE A 53 -15.29 -5.13 5.00
CA PHE A 53 -14.58 -6.38 4.68
C PHE A 53 -14.50 -7.38 5.84
N GLN A 54 -14.78 -6.96 7.07
CA GLN A 54 -14.90 -7.89 8.21
C GLN A 54 -16.09 -8.83 8.02
N ARG A 55 -17.16 -8.40 7.36
CA ARG A 55 -18.33 -9.22 7.04
C ARG A 55 -17.99 -10.40 6.13
N ASP A 56 -17.00 -10.22 5.27
CA ASP A 56 -16.54 -11.25 4.32
C ASP A 56 -15.35 -12.05 4.85
N HIS A 57 -15.05 -11.98 6.14
CA HIS A 57 -13.93 -12.67 6.78
C HIS A 57 -12.56 -12.34 6.14
N PHE A 58 -12.45 -11.15 5.53
CA PHE A 58 -11.23 -10.75 4.81
C PHE A 58 -10.01 -10.65 5.74
N PHE A 59 -10.22 -10.31 7.00
CA PHE A 59 -9.13 -10.10 7.97
C PHE A 59 -8.75 -11.36 8.75
N ASP A 60 -9.45 -12.49 8.55
CA ASP A 60 -9.20 -13.72 9.30
C ASP A 60 -7.79 -14.24 9.07
N GLY A 61 -7.06 -14.50 10.16
CA GLY A 61 -5.70 -15.01 10.13
C GLY A 61 -4.64 -14.00 9.67
N ILE A 62 -4.96 -12.70 9.56
CA ILE A 62 -3.97 -11.65 9.32
C ILE A 62 -3.33 -11.25 10.65
N ASP A 63 -2.00 -11.35 10.71
CA ASP A 63 -1.19 -11.11 11.91
C ASP A 63 -0.67 -9.68 12.00
N GLY A 64 -0.68 -8.93 10.90
CA GLY A 64 -0.16 -7.57 10.88
C GLY A 64 -0.46 -6.80 9.62
N ILE A 65 -0.50 -5.48 9.76
CA ILE A 65 -0.72 -4.53 8.66
C ILE A 65 0.61 -3.85 8.33
N VAL A 66 0.97 -3.86 7.05
CA VAL A 66 2.16 -3.16 6.55
C VAL A 66 1.72 -2.08 5.57
N PRO A 67 1.71 -0.80 5.99
CA PRO A 67 1.44 0.29 5.08
C PRO A 67 2.61 0.48 4.11
N VAL A 68 2.33 0.61 2.82
CA VAL A 68 3.35 0.88 1.80
C VAL A 68 4.05 2.20 2.14
N PRO A 69 5.39 2.19 2.31
CA PRO A 69 6.12 3.39 2.71
C PRO A 69 6.23 4.40 1.57
N LEU A 70 6.27 5.68 1.95
CA LEU A 70 6.63 6.77 1.06
C LEU A 70 8.15 6.92 0.94
N THR A 71 8.61 7.56 -0.13
CA THR A 71 9.98 8.09 -0.16
C THR A 71 10.12 9.23 0.85
N ARG A 72 11.35 9.47 1.34
CA ARG A 72 11.64 10.58 2.28
C ARG A 72 11.18 11.94 1.74
N GLU A 73 11.36 12.18 0.43
CA GLU A 73 10.91 13.41 -0.22
C GLU A 73 9.39 13.57 -0.18
N ARG A 74 8.65 12.51 -0.56
CA ARG A 74 7.19 12.53 -0.51
C ARG A 74 6.66 12.70 0.90
N PHE A 75 7.28 12.04 1.89
CA PHE A 75 6.91 12.18 3.29
C PHE A 75 7.13 13.62 3.79
N ARG A 76 8.29 14.23 3.51
CA ARG A 76 8.57 15.64 3.88
C ARG A 76 7.57 16.61 3.27
N ARG A 77 7.19 16.41 2.01
CA ARG A 77 6.24 17.28 1.31
C ARG A 77 4.81 17.13 1.83
N ARG A 78 4.42 15.94 2.27
CA ARG A 78 3.06 15.61 2.67
C ARG A 78 2.85 15.71 4.18
N GLY A 79 3.87 15.42 4.97
CA GLY A 79 3.84 15.41 6.43
C GLY A 79 3.37 14.08 7.04
N TYR A 80 2.80 13.17 6.24
CA TYR A 80 2.28 11.88 6.67
C TYR A 80 2.28 10.85 5.54
N ASN A 81 2.09 9.57 5.90
CA ASN A 81 1.90 8.47 4.97
C ASN A 81 0.41 8.08 4.90
N GLN A 82 -0.22 8.22 3.75
CA GLN A 82 -1.65 7.92 3.58
C GLN A 82 -1.99 6.48 3.93
N SER A 83 -1.15 5.55 3.47
CA SER A 83 -1.36 4.11 3.72
C SER A 83 -1.28 3.80 5.20
N GLU A 84 -0.46 4.53 5.96
CA GLU A 84 -0.37 4.43 7.41
C GLU A 84 -1.62 5.01 8.11
N GLU A 85 -2.11 6.16 7.64
CA GLU A 85 -3.35 6.72 8.18
C GLU A 85 -4.56 5.80 7.95
N ILE A 86 -4.65 5.15 6.78
CA ILE A 86 -5.68 4.14 6.51
C ILE A 86 -5.51 2.93 7.46
N ALA A 87 -4.28 2.47 7.65
CA ALA A 87 -3.96 1.34 8.52
C ALA A 87 -4.40 1.60 9.97
N LYS A 88 -4.25 2.84 10.49
CA LYS A 88 -4.73 3.22 11.83
C LYS A 88 -6.23 2.97 11.98
N GLY A 89 -7.04 3.40 11.01
CA GLY A 89 -8.47 3.16 11.05
C GLY A 89 -8.87 1.69 10.97
N ILE A 90 -8.11 0.87 10.25
CA ILE A 90 -8.33 -0.57 10.21
C ILE A 90 -7.95 -1.20 11.56
N ASN A 91 -6.81 -0.81 12.13
CA ASN A 91 -6.38 -1.28 13.46
C ASN A 91 -7.40 -0.96 14.55
N GLU A 92 -8.02 0.23 14.54
CA GLU A 92 -9.06 0.63 15.50
C GLU A 92 -10.26 -0.35 15.53
N ILE A 93 -10.60 -0.95 14.40
CA ILE A 93 -11.74 -1.88 14.29
C ILE A 93 -11.33 -3.33 14.47
N THR A 94 -10.18 -3.73 13.92
CA THR A 94 -9.76 -5.14 13.85
C THR A 94 -8.80 -5.54 14.96
N GLY A 95 -8.14 -4.58 15.61
CA GLY A 95 -7.07 -4.84 16.58
C GLY A 95 -5.76 -5.36 15.96
N ILE A 96 -5.68 -5.52 14.64
CA ILE A 96 -4.49 -6.05 13.96
C ILE A 96 -3.34 -5.04 14.05
N PRO A 97 -2.16 -5.41 14.58
CA PRO A 97 -1.04 -4.50 14.78
C PRO A 97 -0.48 -3.95 13.47
N ILE A 98 0.02 -2.71 13.51
CA ILE A 98 0.63 -2.04 12.37
C ILE A 98 2.15 -2.14 12.48
N TYR A 99 2.80 -2.66 11.44
CA TYR A 99 4.25 -2.74 11.31
C TYR A 99 4.76 -1.61 10.41
N THR A 100 5.21 -0.51 11.01
CA THR A 100 5.88 0.58 10.32
C THR A 100 7.40 0.39 10.36
N GLY A 101 8.11 0.94 9.36
CA GLY A 101 9.58 0.88 9.34
C GLY A 101 10.20 -0.46 8.94
N ILE A 102 9.42 -1.51 8.77
CA ILE A 102 9.88 -2.85 8.35
C ILE A 102 10.46 -2.84 6.95
N VAL A 103 9.86 -2.04 6.05
CA VAL A 103 10.34 -1.82 4.70
C VAL A 103 10.53 -0.33 4.49
N LYS A 104 11.59 0.07 3.81
CA LYS A 104 11.83 1.43 3.35
C LYS A 104 11.75 1.52 1.84
N ARG A 105 11.32 2.69 1.35
CA ARG A 105 11.24 3.02 -0.08
C ARG A 105 12.27 4.09 -0.42
N THR A 106 13.12 3.81 -1.41
CA THR A 106 14.11 4.74 -1.94
C THR A 106 13.82 5.00 -3.41
N VAL A 107 14.24 6.17 -3.90
CA VAL A 107 14.24 6.45 -5.34
C VAL A 107 15.50 5.87 -5.93
N PHE A 108 15.40 4.99 -6.90
CA PHE A 108 16.55 4.52 -7.65
C PHE A 108 17.01 5.66 -8.57
N LYS A 109 18.11 6.30 -8.25
CA LYS A 109 18.81 7.19 -9.18
C LYS A 109 19.62 6.30 -10.12
N GLY A 110 18.96 5.68 -11.09
CA GLY A 110 19.65 4.97 -12.17
C GLY A 110 20.64 5.91 -12.84
N SER A 111 21.81 5.39 -13.23
CA SER A 111 22.86 6.13 -13.91
C SER A 111 22.28 6.91 -15.10
N GLN A 112 22.72 8.17 -15.19
CA GLN A 112 22.34 9.13 -16.23
C GLN A 112 22.84 8.65 -17.60
N THR A 113 22.10 7.74 -18.24
CA THR A 113 22.27 7.48 -19.68
C THR A 113 20.94 7.79 -20.37
N ARG A 114 20.97 8.96 -21.02
CA ARG A 114 20.07 9.42 -22.10
C ARG A 114 18.74 8.67 -22.27
N ARG A 115 17.67 9.06 -21.51
CA ARG A 115 16.29 8.84 -21.93
C ARG A 115 15.49 10.11 -21.90
N ARG A 116 14.64 10.32 -22.92
CA ARG A 116 13.97 11.57 -23.29
C ARG A 116 13.05 12.12 -22.20
N ARG A 117 12.92 13.43 -22.14
CA ARG A 117 12.31 14.26 -21.09
C ARG A 117 10.83 13.97 -20.76
N TRP A 118 10.09 13.30 -21.63
CA TRP A 118 8.66 12.99 -21.45
C TRP A 118 8.39 11.63 -20.79
N GLU A 119 9.35 10.69 -20.78
CA GLU A 119 9.25 9.41 -20.06
C GLU A 119 9.55 9.51 -18.55
N ARG A 120 9.89 10.72 -18.06
CA ARG A 120 10.39 10.93 -16.68
C ARG A 120 9.32 10.93 -15.59
N GLN A 121 8.03 11.00 -15.91
CA GLN A 121 6.99 11.09 -14.87
C GLN A 121 6.44 9.73 -14.41
N GLU A 122 6.57 8.66 -15.16
CA GLU A 122 5.97 7.37 -14.82
C GLU A 122 6.95 6.22 -14.48
N ASN A 123 8.24 6.35 -14.80
CA ASN A 123 9.24 5.28 -14.63
C ASN A 123 10.35 5.62 -13.63
N VAL A 124 10.02 6.19 -12.48
CA VAL A 124 10.95 6.18 -11.37
C VAL A 124 10.85 4.80 -10.74
N GLU A 125 11.81 3.91 -11.05
CA GLU A 125 11.95 2.63 -10.35
C GLU A 125 12.20 2.90 -8.87
N TYR A 126 11.19 2.61 -8.06
CA TYR A 126 11.32 2.67 -6.63
C TYR A 126 11.94 1.35 -6.15
N ALA A 127 13.06 1.45 -5.48
CA ALA A 127 13.60 0.33 -4.75
C ALA A 127 12.96 0.26 -3.37
N PHE A 128 12.50 -0.92 -3.00
CA PHE A 128 12.16 -1.24 -1.62
C PHE A 128 13.30 -2.03 -1.01
N SER A 129 13.48 -1.95 0.28
CA SER A 129 14.41 -2.80 1.00
C SER A 129 13.84 -3.17 2.37
N LEU A 130 13.90 -4.45 2.69
CA LEU A 130 13.60 -4.95 4.03
C LEU A 130 14.61 -4.33 5.02
N VAL A 131 14.10 -3.80 6.13
CA VAL A 131 14.93 -3.20 7.20
C VAL A 131 15.13 -4.22 8.32
N ASP A 132 14.03 -4.82 8.77
CA ASP A 132 14.01 -5.84 9.80
C ASP A 132 12.92 -6.87 9.47
N GLY A 133 13.32 -8.12 9.30
CA GLY A 133 12.41 -9.22 8.97
C GLY A 133 11.96 -10.04 10.18
N GLU A 134 12.65 -9.96 11.30
CA GLU A 134 12.36 -10.82 12.47
C GLU A 134 10.93 -10.63 13.01
N PRO A 135 10.41 -9.38 13.15
CA PRO A 135 9.05 -9.18 13.68
C PRO A 135 7.94 -9.75 12.81
N ILE A 136 8.22 -10.01 11.51
CA ILE A 136 7.21 -10.43 10.52
C ILE A 136 7.41 -11.85 9.99
N LYS A 137 8.44 -12.54 10.41
CA LYS A 137 8.77 -13.90 9.97
C LYS A 137 7.63 -14.87 10.27
N GLY A 138 7.22 -15.65 9.27
CA GLY A 138 6.14 -16.63 9.38
C GLY A 138 4.73 -16.04 9.48
N LYS A 139 4.57 -14.72 9.40
CA LYS A 139 3.29 -14.03 9.58
C LYS A 139 2.51 -13.88 8.29
N HIS A 140 1.18 -13.75 8.43
CA HIS A 140 0.30 -13.32 7.36
C HIS A 140 0.12 -11.80 7.43
N LEU A 141 0.63 -11.09 6.44
CA LEU A 141 0.66 -9.63 6.40
C LEU A 141 -0.37 -9.07 5.42
N LEU A 142 -1.03 -7.99 5.84
CA LEU A 142 -1.86 -7.17 4.99
C LEU A 142 -1.08 -5.96 4.50
N VAL A 143 -0.71 -5.93 3.23
CA VAL A 143 -0.07 -4.78 2.60
C VAL A 143 -1.14 -3.79 2.15
N ILE A 144 -1.04 -2.53 2.61
CA ILE A 144 -2.01 -1.48 2.32
C ILE A 144 -1.41 -0.38 1.48
N ASP A 145 -2.13 0.02 0.42
CA ASP A 145 -1.86 1.24 -0.35
C ASP A 145 -3.15 2.05 -0.56
N ASP A 146 -3.03 3.33 -0.88
CA ASP A 146 -4.20 4.19 -1.12
C ASP A 146 -4.88 3.88 -2.47
N VAL A 147 -4.10 3.74 -3.55
CA VAL A 147 -4.60 3.41 -4.90
C VAL A 147 -3.67 2.44 -5.60
N VAL A 148 -4.24 1.36 -6.10
CA VAL A 148 -3.54 0.40 -6.94
C VAL A 148 -3.89 0.65 -8.42
N THR A 149 -2.87 0.81 -9.24
CA THR A 149 -2.99 0.95 -10.70
C THR A 149 -2.51 -0.32 -11.40
N THR A 150 -1.23 -0.50 -11.57
CA THR A 150 -0.60 -1.69 -12.17
C THR A 150 -0.26 -2.77 -11.15
N GLY A 151 -0.26 -2.44 -9.85
CA GLY A 151 0.21 -3.31 -8.78
C GLY A 151 1.73 -3.31 -8.57
N ALA A 152 2.50 -2.63 -9.42
CA ALA A 152 3.97 -2.65 -9.37
C ALA A 152 4.55 -2.25 -8.00
N THR A 153 3.98 -1.24 -7.35
CA THR A 153 4.39 -0.80 -6.00
C THR A 153 4.18 -1.91 -4.97
N ILE A 154 3.01 -2.53 -4.97
CA ILE A 154 2.67 -3.63 -4.05
C ILE A 154 3.59 -4.83 -4.30
N ILE A 155 3.79 -5.20 -5.58
CA ILE A 155 4.66 -6.31 -5.97
C ILE A 155 6.08 -6.10 -5.44
N ALA A 156 6.65 -4.91 -5.67
CA ALA A 156 7.99 -4.59 -5.21
C ALA A 156 8.11 -4.60 -3.68
N CYS A 157 7.12 -4.06 -2.97
CA CYS A 157 7.08 -4.08 -1.51
C CYS A 157 6.96 -5.52 -0.97
N ALA A 158 6.04 -6.32 -1.52
CA ALA A 158 5.79 -7.69 -1.10
C ALA A 158 6.97 -8.62 -1.36
N LYS A 159 7.71 -8.45 -2.47
CA LYS A 159 8.96 -9.18 -2.73
C LYS A 159 10.00 -8.95 -1.64
N GLU A 160 10.10 -7.74 -1.12
CA GLU A 160 11.02 -7.44 -0.02
C GLU A 160 10.53 -8.06 1.30
N LEU A 161 9.24 -7.97 1.61
CA LEU A 161 8.67 -8.59 2.81
C LEU A 161 8.85 -10.11 2.82
N ALA A 162 8.72 -10.77 1.66
CA ALA A 162 8.90 -12.21 1.53
C ALA A 162 10.31 -12.69 1.91
N LYS A 163 11.32 -11.82 1.88
CA LYS A 163 12.70 -12.14 2.32
C LYS A 163 12.81 -12.45 3.81
N ALA A 164 11.83 -12.03 4.62
CA ALA A 164 11.78 -12.38 6.06
C ALA A 164 11.55 -13.88 6.31
N GLY A 165 11.07 -14.62 5.31
CA GLY A 165 10.84 -16.06 5.36
C GLY A 165 9.43 -16.45 5.81
N ASN A 166 8.80 -17.34 5.03
CA ASN A 166 7.47 -17.91 5.27
C ASN A 166 6.36 -16.86 5.50
N VAL A 167 6.47 -15.70 4.88
CA VAL A 167 5.47 -14.63 4.96
C VAL A 167 4.36 -14.88 3.95
N LYS A 168 3.10 -14.84 4.40
CA LYS A 168 1.91 -14.80 3.56
C LYS A 168 1.50 -13.35 3.35
N ILE A 169 0.98 -13.01 2.18
CA ILE A 169 0.62 -11.64 1.83
C ILE A 169 -0.81 -11.55 1.34
N SER A 170 -1.57 -10.66 1.95
CA SER A 170 -2.83 -10.13 1.44
C SER A 170 -2.68 -8.66 1.09
N VAL A 171 -3.52 -8.15 0.22
CA VAL A 171 -3.45 -6.78 -0.29
C VAL A 171 -4.79 -6.08 -0.16
N LEU A 172 -4.77 -4.84 0.32
CA LEU A 172 -5.95 -3.99 0.41
C LEU A 172 -5.61 -2.57 -0.08
N SER A 173 -6.52 -1.96 -0.83
CA SER A 173 -6.42 -0.55 -1.20
C SER A 173 -7.77 0.14 -1.10
N LEU A 174 -7.77 1.47 -0.95
CA LEU A 174 -9.02 2.23 -1.09
C LEU A 174 -9.48 2.21 -2.56
N GLY A 175 -8.59 2.51 -3.48
CA GLY A 175 -8.93 2.60 -4.90
C GLY A 175 -8.21 1.59 -5.79
N LEU A 176 -8.92 1.10 -6.81
CA LEU A 176 -8.37 0.32 -7.92
C LEU A 176 -8.74 1.00 -9.24
N THR A 177 -7.76 1.34 -10.07
CA THR A 177 -8.05 1.87 -11.41
C THR A 177 -8.64 0.79 -12.31
N LYS A 178 -9.75 1.11 -12.99
CA LYS A 178 -10.25 0.28 -14.09
C LYS A 178 -9.23 0.33 -15.24
N ARG A 179 -8.91 -0.81 -15.78
CA ARG A 179 -8.18 -0.97 -17.04
C ARG A 179 -9.17 -1.21 -18.17
#